data_e4d1e245f51c99f57be555e7a80aec3b
#
_entry.id   e4d1e245f51c99f57be555e7a80aec3b
#
_cell.length_a   1.000
_cell.length_b   1.000
_cell.length_c   1.000
_cell.angle_alpha   90.00
_cell.angle_beta   90.00
_cell.angle_gamma   90.00
#
_symmetry.space_group_name_H-M   'P 1'
#
loop_
_entity.id
_entity.type
_entity.pdbx_description
1 polymer ?
#
loop_
_entity_poly.entity_id
_entity_poly.type
_entity_poly.pdbx_seq_one_letter_code
_entity_poly.pdbx_strand_id
1 'polypeptide(L)'
;MIKDLEQALGYHFQNITLLQNALTHSSYANERWRDSLASNERLEFLGDSILGMVTAEHLYRTFPHRPEGELSRIRADLVCEANLARVAGRLHLGDYLLLGHGEEQGGGRTRESILADAVESVLAAAYLDGGFSAAGDLVHRFILTDIPAEHPRNLDYKTPVSYTHLRAHE
;
A
#
# COMPACT_ATOMS: atom_id res chain seq x y z
N MET A 1 -17.64 13.43 -9.10
CA MET A 1 -16.66 13.86 -8.09
C MET A 1 -16.29 12.68 -7.22
N ILE A 2 -16.63 12.55 -5.93
CA ILE A 2 -16.22 11.35 -5.13
C ILE A 2 -16.83 10.05 -5.67
N LYS A 3 -17.99 10.10 -6.29
CA LYS A 3 -18.62 8.98 -7.00
C LYS A 3 -17.79 8.48 -8.20
N ASP A 4 -17.07 9.36 -8.84
CA ASP A 4 -16.18 8.98 -9.95
C ASP A 4 -14.99 8.18 -9.43
N LEU A 5 -14.51 8.50 -8.23
CA LEU A 5 -13.49 7.71 -7.55
C LEU A 5 -14.02 6.32 -7.17
N GLU A 6 -15.23 6.22 -6.64
CA GLU A 6 -15.87 4.92 -6.35
C GLU A 6 -15.98 4.05 -7.61
N GLN A 7 -16.32 4.66 -8.74
CA GLN A 7 -16.35 3.94 -10.04
C GLN A 7 -14.96 3.47 -10.44
N ALA A 8 -13.94 4.32 -10.32
CA ALA A 8 -12.57 3.96 -10.64
C ALA A 8 -12.05 2.84 -9.72
N LEU A 9 -12.38 2.87 -8.44
CA LEU A 9 -12.06 1.82 -7.48
C LEU A 9 -12.83 0.51 -7.76
N GLY A 10 -14.02 0.61 -8.37
CA GLY A 10 -14.93 -0.52 -8.52
C GLY A 10 -15.52 -0.97 -7.18
N TYR A 11 -15.60 -0.05 -6.21
CA TYR A 11 -16.16 -0.29 -4.89
C TYR A 11 -17.08 0.86 -4.46
N HIS A 12 -18.28 0.54 -4.06
CA HIS A 12 -19.25 1.51 -3.55
C HIS A 12 -19.31 1.48 -2.03
N PHE A 13 -18.94 2.61 -1.40
CA PHE A 13 -18.94 2.73 0.05
C PHE A 13 -20.36 2.85 0.60
N GLN A 14 -20.67 2.05 1.60
CA GLN A 14 -21.91 2.20 2.38
C GLN A 14 -21.80 3.43 3.31
N ASN A 15 -20.64 3.63 3.91
CA ASN A 15 -20.31 4.84 4.66
C ASN A 15 -19.25 5.65 3.92
N ILE A 16 -19.70 6.61 3.12
CA ILE A 16 -18.84 7.48 2.33
C ILE A 16 -17.89 8.34 3.19
N THR A 17 -18.21 8.55 4.45
CA THR A 17 -17.36 9.29 5.39
C THR A 17 -16.00 8.63 5.58
N LEU A 18 -15.93 7.31 5.49
CA LEU A 18 -14.66 6.58 5.54
C LEU A 18 -13.75 6.94 4.37
N LEU A 19 -14.29 7.01 3.16
CA LEU A 19 -13.52 7.43 1.99
C LEU A 19 -13.11 8.90 2.09
N GLN A 20 -13.99 9.77 2.54
CA GLN A 20 -13.67 11.19 2.76
C GLN A 20 -12.55 11.36 3.78
N ASN A 21 -12.56 10.61 4.86
CA ASN A 21 -11.49 10.61 5.85
C ASN A 21 -10.16 10.10 5.24
N ALA A 22 -10.22 9.04 4.44
CA ALA A 22 -9.03 8.51 3.75
C ALA A 22 -8.36 9.54 2.82
N LEU A 23 -9.12 10.49 2.29
CA LEU A 23 -8.64 11.55 1.40
C LEU A 23 -8.24 12.84 2.14
N THR A 24 -8.36 12.88 3.45
CA THR A 24 -8.09 14.06 4.28
C THR A 24 -6.66 14.04 4.81
N HIS A 25 -5.78 14.83 4.20
CA HIS A 25 -4.42 15.01 4.68
C HIS A 25 -4.36 15.77 6.01
N SER A 26 -3.36 15.52 6.82
CA SER A 26 -3.18 16.19 8.12
C SER A 26 -3.14 17.71 8.03
N SER A 27 -2.58 18.27 6.96
CA SER A 27 -2.58 19.73 6.74
C SER A 27 -3.99 20.31 6.67
N TYR A 28 -4.92 19.62 6.01
CA TYR A 28 -6.30 20.05 5.93
C TYR A 28 -7.03 19.93 7.27
N ALA A 29 -6.88 18.80 7.95
CA ALA A 29 -7.49 18.57 9.26
C ALA A 29 -7.03 19.59 10.31
N ASN A 30 -5.74 19.90 10.31
CA ASN A 30 -5.17 20.90 11.22
C ASN A 30 -5.64 22.33 10.89
N GLU A 31 -5.68 22.68 9.62
CA GLU A 31 -6.08 24.02 9.18
C GLU A 31 -7.57 24.27 9.38
N ARG A 32 -8.42 23.30 9.04
CA ARG A 32 -9.87 23.45 9.01
C ARG A 32 -10.54 23.12 10.34
N TRP A 33 -10.06 22.09 11.03
CA TRP A 33 -10.74 21.54 12.20
C TRP A 33 -9.90 21.62 13.47
N ARG A 34 -8.61 21.93 13.36
CA ARG A 34 -7.64 21.87 14.46
C ARG A 34 -7.67 20.54 15.20
N ASP A 35 -7.95 19.48 14.46
CA ASP A 35 -8.07 18.11 14.96
C ASP A 35 -7.20 17.18 14.11
N SER A 36 -6.05 16.80 14.66
CA SER A 36 -5.12 15.87 14.00
C SER A 36 -5.70 14.46 13.85
N LEU A 37 -6.63 14.06 14.71
CA LEU A 37 -7.27 12.75 14.65
C LEU A 37 -8.27 12.63 13.49
N ALA A 38 -8.68 13.74 12.90
CA ALA A 38 -9.55 13.77 11.73
C ALA A 38 -8.79 13.57 10.42
N SER A 39 -7.46 13.47 10.46
CA SER A 39 -6.63 13.16 9.29
C SER A 39 -6.66 11.66 8.92
N ASN A 40 -6.08 11.35 7.77
CA ASN A 40 -6.00 9.97 7.30
C ASN A 40 -4.86 9.13 7.90
N GLU A 41 -4.05 9.68 8.81
CA GLU A 41 -2.87 9.00 9.35
C GLU A 41 -3.20 7.68 10.07
N ARG A 42 -4.32 7.63 10.79
CA ARG A 42 -4.75 6.38 11.44
C ARG A 42 -5.24 5.33 10.44
N LEU A 43 -5.87 5.76 9.35
CA LEU A 43 -6.26 4.85 8.27
C LEU A 43 -5.03 4.36 7.50
N GLU A 44 -4.06 5.22 7.23
CA GLU A 44 -2.76 4.83 6.66
C GLU A 44 -2.09 3.73 7.50
N PHE A 45 -1.97 3.94 8.80
CA PHE A 45 -1.42 2.94 9.73
C PHE A 45 -2.11 1.58 9.61
N LEU A 46 -3.44 1.56 9.57
CA LEU A 46 -4.22 0.33 9.40
C LEU A 46 -4.04 -0.25 7.99
N GLY A 47 -4.04 0.60 6.98
CA GLY A 47 -3.92 0.22 5.58
C GLY A 47 -2.58 -0.41 5.23
N ASP A 48 -1.49 0.08 5.81
CA ASP A 48 -0.16 -0.54 5.69
C ASP A 48 -0.17 -2.01 6.13
N SER A 49 -0.79 -2.31 7.24
CA SER A 49 -0.90 -3.68 7.76
C SER A 49 -1.75 -4.58 6.85
N ILE A 50 -2.87 -4.06 6.35
CA ILE A 50 -3.75 -4.79 5.43
C ILE A 50 -3.01 -5.08 4.12
N LEU A 51 -2.36 -4.08 3.54
CA LEU A 51 -1.58 -4.21 2.31
C LEU A 51 -0.47 -5.25 2.47
N GLY A 52 0.27 -5.19 3.57
CA GLY A 52 1.34 -6.13 3.88
C GLY A 52 0.83 -7.57 3.99
N MET A 53 -0.29 -7.79 4.69
CA MET A 53 -0.87 -9.11 4.87
C MET A 53 -1.39 -9.70 3.55
N VAL A 54 -2.18 -8.96 2.79
CA VAL A 54 -2.75 -9.43 1.51
C VAL A 54 -1.63 -9.76 0.53
N THR A 55 -0.64 -8.89 0.44
CA THR A 55 0.52 -9.09 -0.45
C THR A 55 1.32 -10.32 -0.02
N ALA A 56 1.61 -10.49 1.26
CA ALA A 56 2.35 -11.63 1.78
C ALA A 56 1.62 -12.95 1.52
N GLU A 57 0.33 -13.03 1.76
CA GLU A 57 -0.47 -14.22 1.47
C GLU A 57 -0.44 -14.57 -0.01
N HIS A 58 -0.64 -13.57 -0.88
CA HIS A 58 -0.59 -13.78 -2.33
C HIS A 58 0.76 -14.32 -2.79
N LEU A 59 1.86 -13.73 -2.33
CA LEU A 59 3.21 -14.19 -2.68
C LEU A 59 3.50 -15.59 -2.16
N TYR A 60 3.10 -15.89 -0.92
CA TYR A 60 3.23 -17.21 -0.32
C TYR A 60 2.55 -18.30 -1.16
N ARG A 61 1.33 -18.03 -1.63
CA ARG A 61 0.56 -18.98 -2.45
C ARG A 61 1.06 -19.08 -3.88
N THR A 62 1.48 -17.95 -4.46
CA THR A 62 1.92 -17.87 -5.87
C THR A 62 3.31 -18.48 -6.08
N PHE A 63 4.19 -18.35 -5.09
CA PHE A 63 5.58 -18.78 -5.19
C PHE A 63 5.97 -19.80 -4.10
N PRO A 64 5.40 -21.03 -4.12
CA PRO A 64 5.60 -22.00 -3.04
C PRO A 64 7.04 -22.52 -2.91
N HIS A 65 7.88 -22.28 -3.93
CA HIS A 65 9.27 -22.76 -3.97
C HIS A 65 10.30 -21.65 -3.78
N ARG A 66 9.87 -20.39 -3.53
CA ARG A 66 10.81 -19.30 -3.28
C ARG A 66 11.09 -19.15 -1.79
N PRO A 67 12.35 -18.93 -1.40
CA PRO A 67 12.69 -18.68 -0.01
C PRO A 67 12.14 -17.33 0.48
N GLU A 68 11.99 -17.21 1.80
CA GLU A 68 11.43 -16.03 2.46
C GLU A 68 12.11 -14.73 2.01
N GLY A 69 13.42 -14.70 1.88
CA GLY A 69 14.15 -13.49 1.47
C GLY A 69 13.78 -12.98 0.05
N GLU A 70 13.41 -13.88 -0.86
CA GLU A 70 12.91 -13.47 -2.18
C GLU A 70 11.49 -12.93 -2.07
N LEU A 71 10.62 -13.56 -1.29
CA LEU A 71 9.26 -13.10 -1.06
C LEU A 71 9.24 -11.71 -0.41
N SER A 72 10.10 -11.50 0.58
CA SER A 72 10.25 -10.20 1.24
C SER A 72 10.72 -9.10 0.29
N ARG A 73 11.62 -9.41 -0.63
CA ARG A 73 12.07 -8.45 -1.64
C ARG A 73 10.95 -8.08 -2.61
N ILE A 74 10.24 -9.09 -3.14
CA ILE A 74 9.10 -8.85 -4.05
C ILE A 74 8.03 -8.01 -3.34
N ARG A 75 7.72 -8.34 -2.09
CA ARG A 75 6.77 -7.56 -1.28
C ARG A 75 7.23 -6.10 -1.16
N ALA A 76 8.47 -5.87 -0.80
CA ALA A 76 9.01 -4.52 -0.66
C ALA A 76 8.87 -3.70 -1.96
N ASP A 77 9.12 -4.30 -3.12
CA ASP A 77 8.97 -3.64 -4.41
C ASP A 77 7.50 -3.31 -4.73
N LEU A 78 6.58 -4.18 -4.33
CA LEU A 78 5.15 -3.99 -4.59
C LEU A 78 4.53 -2.91 -3.70
N VAL A 79 4.94 -2.83 -2.43
CA VAL A 79 4.33 -1.93 -1.44
C VAL A 79 5.13 -0.65 -1.20
N CYS A 80 6.20 -0.41 -1.95
CA CYS A 80 7.00 0.80 -1.79
C CYS A 80 6.23 2.07 -2.19
N GLU A 81 6.67 3.18 -1.63
CA GLU A 81 6.08 4.51 -1.87
C GLU A 81 5.93 4.81 -3.36
N ALA A 82 6.97 4.60 -4.15
CA ALA A 82 6.96 4.88 -5.59
C ALA A 82 5.90 4.06 -6.35
N ASN A 83 5.72 2.78 -5.98
CA ASN A 83 4.69 1.94 -6.60
C ASN A 83 3.29 2.36 -6.19
N LEU A 84 3.06 2.65 -4.92
CA LEU A 84 1.77 3.13 -4.43
C LEU A 84 1.41 4.50 -5.01
N ALA A 85 2.37 5.41 -5.15
CA ALA A 85 2.15 6.69 -5.82
C ALA A 85 1.76 6.51 -7.30
N ARG A 86 2.33 5.52 -7.97
CA ARG A 86 1.95 5.17 -9.35
C ARG A 86 0.52 4.62 -9.42
N VAL A 87 0.12 3.79 -8.46
CA VAL A 87 -1.28 3.34 -8.32
C VAL A 87 -2.21 4.53 -8.11
N ALA A 88 -1.85 5.45 -7.22
CA ALA A 88 -2.60 6.69 -7.01
C ALA A 88 -2.76 7.52 -8.29
N GLY A 89 -1.70 7.60 -9.10
CA GLY A 89 -1.74 8.29 -10.40
C GLY A 89 -2.74 7.66 -11.38
N ARG A 90 -2.79 6.35 -11.45
CA ARG A 90 -3.77 5.62 -12.30
C ARG A 90 -5.23 5.87 -11.86
N LEU A 91 -5.44 6.07 -10.57
CA LEU A 91 -6.74 6.37 -9.99
C LEU A 91 -7.07 7.87 -9.97
N HIS A 92 -6.16 8.72 -10.42
CA HIS A 92 -6.24 10.17 -10.27
C HIS A 92 -6.53 10.61 -8.82
N LEU A 93 -5.99 9.87 -7.85
CA LEU A 93 -6.31 10.01 -6.43
C LEU A 93 -5.95 11.40 -5.91
N GLY A 94 -4.87 12.00 -6.43
CA GLY A 94 -4.46 13.36 -6.09
C GLY A 94 -5.55 14.41 -6.29
N ASP A 95 -6.43 14.25 -7.28
CA ASP A 95 -7.50 15.20 -7.58
C ASP A 95 -8.59 15.24 -6.47
N TYR A 96 -8.67 14.19 -5.67
CA TYR A 96 -9.67 14.05 -4.61
C TYR A 96 -9.15 14.40 -3.22
N LEU A 97 -7.83 14.62 -3.07
CA LEU A 97 -7.22 14.91 -1.78
C LEU A 97 -7.69 16.27 -1.22
N LEU A 98 -7.95 16.28 0.07
CA LEU A 98 -8.15 17.50 0.85
C LEU A 98 -6.83 17.89 1.48
N LEU A 99 -6.25 18.99 1.02
CA LEU A 99 -4.98 19.56 1.46
C LEU A 99 -5.19 20.93 2.08
N GLY A 100 -4.40 21.25 3.11
CA GLY A 100 -4.31 22.61 3.61
C GLY A 100 -3.68 23.53 2.55
N HIS A 101 -3.90 24.84 2.69
CA HIS A 101 -3.48 25.82 1.71
C HIS A 101 -1.96 25.79 1.43
N GLY A 102 -1.15 25.72 2.48
CA GLY A 102 0.32 25.67 2.34
C GLY A 102 0.79 24.38 1.64
N GLU A 103 0.20 23.24 1.95
CA GLU A 103 0.54 21.96 1.32
C GLU A 103 0.12 21.94 -0.16
N GLU A 104 -1.04 22.49 -0.46
CA GLU A 104 -1.53 22.65 -1.85
C GLU A 104 -0.55 23.49 -2.68
N GLN A 105 -0.13 24.64 -2.16
CA GLN A 105 0.83 25.52 -2.83
C GLN A 105 2.22 24.89 -2.97
N GLY A 106 2.60 24.05 -2.02
CA GLY A 106 3.87 23.32 -2.01
C GLY A 106 3.91 22.10 -2.93
N GLY A 107 2.84 21.84 -3.71
CA GLY A 107 2.77 20.72 -4.63
C GLY A 107 2.40 19.38 -3.97
N GLY A 108 1.76 19.41 -2.80
CA GLY A 108 1.40 18.21 -2.04
C GLY A 108 0.50 17.26 -2.81
N ARG A 109 -0.33 17.77 -3.71
CA ARG A 109 -1.27 16.98 -4.51
C ARG A 109 -0.59 15.98 -5.45
N THR A 110 0.64 16.19 -5.80
CA THR A 110 1.46 15.31 -6.64
C THR A 110 2.64 14.70 -5.91
N ARG A 111 2.75 14.93 -4.59
CA ARG A 111 3.84 14.38 -3.78
C ARG A 111 3.66 12.90 -3.55
N GLU A 112 4.68 12.09 -3.90
CA GLU A 112 4.61 10.63 -3.84
C GLU A 112 4.25 10.09 -2.46
N SER A 113 4.83 10.63 -1.39
CA SER A 113 4.54 10.19 -0.03
C SER A 113 3.07 10.40 0.35
N ILE A 114 2.50 11.56 0.01
CA ILE A 114 1.08 11.87 0.28
C ILE A 114 0.15 10.96 -0.53
N LEU A 115 0.51 10.71 -1.79
CA LEU A 115 -0.26 9.82 -2.66
C LEU A 115 -0.21 8.37 -2.19
N ALA A 116 0.96 7.88 -1.77
CA ALA A 116 1.12 6.53 -1.23
C ALA A 116 0.32 6.34 0.06
N ASP A 117 0.41 7.29 0.99
CA ASP A 117 -0.35 7.27 2.25
C ASP A 117 -1.86 7.26 2.00
N ALA A 118 -2.32 8.00 0.98
CA ALA A 118 -3.72 8.02 0.58
C ALA A 118 -4.19 6.67 0.03
N VAL A 119 -3.36 5.95 -0.73
CA VAL A 119 -3.68 4.59 -1.20
C VAL A 119 -3.90 3.65 -0.03
N GLU A 120 -2.98 3.64 0.93
CA GLU A 120 -3.10 2.81 2.14
C GLU A 120 -4.34 3.18 2.95
N SER A 121 -4.62 4.48 3.08
CA SER A 121 -5.82 4.97 3.78
C SER A 121 -7.11 4.54 3.09
N VAL A 122 -7.16 4.54 1.77
CA VAL A 122 -8.32 4.05 0.99
C VAL A 122 -8.53 2.55 1.20
N LEU A 123 -7.46 1.76 1.25
CA LEU A 123 -7.53 0.33 1.56
C LEU A 123 -8.12 0.09 2.96
N ALA A 124 -7.69 0.85 3.95
CA ALA A 124 -8.24 0.79 5.30
C ALA A 124 -9.72 1.19 5.35
N ALA A 125 -10.10 2.25 4.63
CA ALA A 125 -11.48 2.67 4.52
C ALA A 125 -12.37 1.57 3.92
N ALA A 126 -11.93 0.93 2.85
CA ALA A 126 -12.63 -0.19 2.23
C ALA A 126 -12.74 -1.39 3.18
N TYR A 127 -11.70 -1.68 3.96
CA TYR A 127 -11.72 -2.72 4.98
C TYR A 127 -12.76 -2.44 6.06
N LEU A 128 -12.80 -1.23 6.58
CA LEU A 128 -13.76 -0.85 7.64
C LEU A 128 -15.20 -0.85 7.13
N ASP A 129 -15.40 -0.54 5.86
CA ASP A 129 -16.72 -0.47 5.24
C ASP A 129 -17.23 -1.84 4.77
N GLY A 130 -16.39 -2.61 4.10
CA GLY A 130 -16.79 -3.84 3.40
C GLY A 130 -16.02 -5.10 3.83
N GLY A 131 -15.18 -5.01 4.87
CA GLY A 131 -14.41 -6.14 5.37
C GLY A 131 -13.16 -6.46 4.56
N PHE A 132 -12.52 -7.55 4.96
CA PHE A 132 -11.24 -7.97 4.38
C PHE A 132 -11.34 -8.28 2.88
N SER A 133 -12.47 -8.83 2.43
CA SER A 133 -12.72 -9.12 1.02
C SER A 133 -12.70 -7.86 0.16
N ALA A 134 -13.34 -6.77 0.61
CA ALA A 134 -13.37 -5.51 -0.12
C ALA A 134 -11.97 -4.90 -0.27
N ALA A 135 -11.20 -4.84 0.81
CA ALA A 135 -9.83 -4.36 0.77
C ALA A 135 -8.92 -5.27 -0.06
N GLY A 136 -9.03 -6.58 0.10
CA GLY A 136 -8.28 -7.57 -0.66
C GLY A 136 -8.50 -7.45 -2.17
N ASP A 137 -9.74 -7.25 -2.60
CA ASP A 137 -10.07 -7.06 -4.02
C ASP A 137 -9.39 -5.82 -4.60
N LEU A 138 -9.30 -4.72 -3.84
CA LEU A 138 -8.59 -3.53 -4.27
C LEU A 138 -7.08 -3.77 -4.40
N VAL A 139 -6.48 -4.45 -3.42
CA VAL A 139 -5.05 -4.81 -3.48
C VAL A 139 -4.76 -5.67 -4.70
N HIS A 140 -5.55 -6.70 -4.94
CA HIS A 140 -5.39 -7.58 -6.10
C HIS A 140 -5.56 -6.82 -7.41
N ARG A 141 -6.56 -5.95 -7.50
CA ARG A 141 -6.87 -5.24 -8.74
C ARG A 141 -5.83 -4.19 -9.11
N PHE A 142 -5.30 -3.46 -8.14
CA PHE A 142 -4.46 -2.29 -8.41
C PHE A 142 -2.98 -2.48 -8.09
N ILE A 143 -2.62 -3.39 -7.20
CA ILE A 143 -1.24 -3.52 -6.71
C ILE A 143 -0.61 -4.83 -7.17
N LEU A 144 -1.36 -5.93 -7.17
CA LEU A 144 -0.82 -7.27 -7.46
C LEU A 144 -0.93 -7.70 -8.94
N THR A 145 -1.45 -6.85 -9.82
CA THR A 145 -1.64 -7.17 -11.25
C THR A 145 -0.35 -7.27 -12.05
N ASP A 146 0.70 -6.57 -11.65
CA ASP A 146 1.95 -6.43 -12.39
C ASP A 146 3.08 -7.33 -11.85
N ILE A 147 2.73 -8.41 -11.14
CA ILE A 147 3.73 -9.37 -10.67
C ILE A 147 4.20 -10.18 -11.87
N PRO A 148 5.50 -10.11 -12.24
CA PRO A 148 6.02 -10.96 -13.30
C PRO A 148 5.80 -12.42 -12.93
N ALA A 149 5.21 -13.21 -13.81
CA ALA A 149 4.94 -14.63 -13.61
C ALA A 149 6.20 -15.44 -13.29
N GLU A 150 7.38 -14.96 -13.72
CA GLU A 150 8.69 -15.49 -13.36
C GLU A 150 9.71 -14.35 -13.33
N HIS A 151 10.30 -14.08 -12.16
CA HIS A 151 11.61 -13.45 -12.12
C HIS A 151 12.63 -14.48 -12.62
N PRO A 152 13.44 -14.19 -13.67
CA PRO A 152 14.50 -15.10 -14.06
C PRO A 152 15.39 -15.34 -12.82
N ARG A 153 15.63 -16.62 -12.53
CA ARG A 153 16.56 -17.03 -11.50
C ARG A 153 17.94 -16.45 -11.83
N ASN A 154 18.32 -15.36 -11.20
CA ASN A 154 19.73 -15.08 -11.04
C ASN A 154 20.25 -16.11 -10.04
N LEU A 155 20.73 -17.20 -10.59
CA LEU A 155 21.48 -18.22 -9.90
C LEU A 155 22.87 -17.68 -9.58
N ASP A 156 22.97 -16.65 -8.76
CA ASP A 156 24.21 -16.39 -8.04
C ASP A 156 24.26 -17.35 -6.86
N TYR A 157 24.77 -18.53 -7.18
CA TYR A 157 25.21 -19.45 -6.17
C TYR A 157 26.31 -18.78 -5.34
N LYS A 158 25.92 -18.22 -4.20
CA LYS A 158 26.89 -17.99 -3.15
C LYS A 158 27.46 -19.34 -2.73
N THR A 159 28.76 -19.46 -2.91
CA THR A 159 29.65 -20.52 -2.47
C THR A 159 29.12 -21.27 -1.24
N PRO A 160 29.09 -22.60 -1.25
CA PRO A 160 28.71 -23.36 -0.07
C PRO A 160 29.68 -23.05 1.08
N VAL A 161 29.11 -22.58 2.20
CA VAL A 161 29.87 -22.45 3.44
C VAL A 161 30.35 -23.85 3.83
N SER A 162 31.63 -24.09 3.63
CA SER A 162 32.31 -25.31 4.08
C SER A 162 32.22 -25.35 5.61
N TYR A 163 31.40 -26.24 6.15
CA TYR A 163 31.46 -26.62 7.53
C TYR A 163 32.73 -27.46 7.72
N THR A 164 33.82 -26.80 8.07
CA THR A 164 35.00 -27.51 8.61
C THR A 164 34.63 -28.01 9.99
N HIS A 165 34.56 -29.33 10.12
CA HIS A 165 34.46 -30.03 11.37
C HIS A 165 35.65 -29.65 12.29
N LEU A 166 35.33 -28.93 13.36
CA LEU A 166 36.22 -28.90 14.53
C LEU A 166 36.10 -30.27 15.21
N ARG A 167 37.06 -31.12 14.93
CA ARG A 167 37.31 -32.31 15.77
C ARG A 167 37.78 -31.82 17.13
N ALA A 168 37.05 -32.25 18.17
CA ALA A 168 37.54 -32.22 19.52
C ALA A 168 38.79 -33.10 19.60
N HIS A 169 39.86 -32.56 20.14
CA HIS A 169 40.97 -33.34 20.67
C HIS A 169 40.78 -33.46 22.16
N GLU A 170 40.96 -34.70 22.63
CA GLU A 170 41.04 -35.16 23.99
C GLU A 170 41.98 -34.33 24.87
#